data_72d8b861daeb5addae72406a97f874d1
#
_entry.id   72d8b861daeb5addae72406a97f874d1
#
_cell.length_a   1.000
_cell.length_b   1.000
_cell.length_c   1.000
_cell.angle_alpha   90.00
_cell.angle_beta   90.00
_cell.angle_gamma   90.00
#
_symmetry.space_group_name_H-M   'P 1'
#
loop_
_entity.id
_entity.type
_entity.pdbx_description
1 polymer ?
#
loop_
_entity_poly.entity_id
_entity_poly.type
_entity_poly.pdbx_seq_one_letter_code
_entity_poly.pdbx_strand_id
1 'polypeptide(L)'
;MKRRKFLQNASLSTLGMVATASVIGCENSTENTAVIASANTAIQPIVIATWLVPNATAKAWEVLQNGGTALDAVEQGCMIEEADVKNFSVGKGGLPDRDGNVTLDACIMDKDGNYGAVMYVQNITHVISLARKVMEKTPHVILTGKGAEKFGYEQGFKKENLLTESSKKAWKKWKETSQYKPIINIENHDTIGMLAIDTKGDISGACTTSGLAYKMAGRVGDSPIIGSGLFIDNEIGGATATG
;
A
#
# COMPACT_ATOMS: atom_id res chain seq x y z
N MET A 1 26.24 -16.93 -8.75
CA MET A 1 26.45 -16.63 -7.31
C MET A 1 25.21 -15.97 -6.78
N LYS A 2 24.55 -16.54 -5.76
CA LYS A 2 23.30 -15.95 -5.21
C LYS A 2 23.68 -14.70 -4.40
N ARG A 3 23.02 -13.56 -4.63
CA ARG A 3 23.27 -12.26 -3.98
C ARG A 3 23.40 -12.35 -2.45
N ARG A 4 22.63 -13.22 -1.80
CA ARG A 4 22.69 -13.49 -0.35
C ARG A 4 24.04 -13.99 0.15
N LYS A 5 24.75 -14.82 -0.63
CA LYS A 5 26.10 -15.32 -0.26
C LYS A 5 27.18 -14.25 -0.40
N PHE A 6 26.99 -13.29 -1.30
CA PHE A 6 27.93 -12.17 -1.46
C PHE A 6 27.90 -11.23 -0.24
N LEU A 7 26.72 -10.90 0.26
CA LEU A 7 26.57 -10.03 1.43
C LEU A 7 27.04 -10.70 2.74
N GLN A 8 26.80 -12.00 2.91
CA GLN A 8 27.31 -12.75 4.06
C GLN A 8 28.85 -12.83 4.09
N ASN A 9 29.50 -12.94 2.93
CA ASN A 9 30.95 -12.97 2.86
C ASN A 9 31.59 -11.58 3.02
N ALA A 10 30.89 -10.50 2.67
CA ALA A 10 31.35 -9.12 2.89
C ALA A 10 31.34 -8.73 4.38
N SER A 11 30.38 -9.24 5.17
CA SER A 11 30.31 -8.96 6.60
C SER A 11 31.34 -9.72 7.45
N LEU A 12 31.83 -10.86 6.97
CA LEU A 12 32.87 -11.65 7.67
C LEU A 12 34.31 -11.09 7.47
N SER A 13 34.52 -10.30 6.43
CA SER A 13 35.84 -9.68 6.17
C SER A 13 36.11 -8.40 6.94
N THR A 14 35.11 -7.77 7.55
CA THR A 14 35.25 -6.57 8.38
C THR A 14 35.44 -6.84 9.88
N LEU A 15 35.23 -8.06 10.35
CA LEU A 15 35.45 -8.45 11.76
C LEU A 15 36.87 -8.95 12.08
N GLY A 16 37.75 -8.98 11.09
CA GLY A 16 39.12 -9.51 11.22
C GLY A 16 40.22 -8.51 11.57
N MET A 17 39.93 -7.23 11.82
CA MET A 17 40.96 -6.19 11.98
C MET A 17 40.91 -5.37 13.27
N VAL A 18 40.24 -5.80 14.32
CA VAL A 18 40.34 -5.13 15.64
C VAL A 18 40.52 -6.17 16.74
N ALA A 19 41.68 -6.78 16.78
CA ALA A 19 42.13 -7.54 17.96
C ALA A 19 43.66 -7.61 18.03
N THR A 20 44.32 -6.47 18.31
CA THR A 20 45.63 -6.44 18.98
C THR A 20 45.83 -5.04 19.59
N ALA A 21 45.57 -4.88 20.85
CA ALA A 21 46.37 -4.13 21.80
C ALA A 21 45.65 -3.97 23.16
N SER A 22 46.36 -4.45 24.14
CA SER A 22 46.44 -3.99 25.52
C SER A 22 45.78 -4.91 26.57
N VAL A 23 46.61 -5.86 26.99
CA VAL A 23 46.57 -6.42 28.33
C VAL A 23 47.45 -5.55 29.22
N ILE A 24 46.90 -4.88 30.25
CA ILE A 24 47.53 -4.54 31.53
C ILE A 24 46.45 -3.90 32.44
N GLY A 25 46.29 -4.43 33.65
CA GLY A 25 45.61 -3.74 34.75
C GLY A 25 44.50 -4.57 35.43
N CYS A 26 44.90 -5.40 36.40
CA CYS A 26 43.99 -5.88 37.44
C CYS A 26 43.54 -4.72 38.32
N GLU A 27 42.26 -4.61 38.61
CA GLU A 27 41.78 -4.35 39.96
C GLU A 27 40.30 -4.70 40.12
N ASN A 28 40.02 -5.39 41.22
CA ASN A 28 38.72 -5.86 41.66
C ASN A 28 37.74 -4.69 41.81
N SER A 29 36.61 -4.77 41.09
CA SER A 29 35.39 -4.09 41.49
C SER A 29 34.22 -5.01 41.28
N THR A 30 33.50 -5.24 42.35
CA THR A 30 32.27 -5.96 42.50
C THR A 30 31.33 -5.82 41.31
N GLU A 31 30.98 -6.96 40.73
CA GLU A 31 29.93 -7.08 39.70
C GLU A 31 28.61 -6.53 40.23
N ASN A 32 28.31 -5.29 39.86
CA ASN A 32 26.93 -4.88 39.72
C ASN A 32 26.46 -5.33 38.33
N THR A 33 26.02 -6.58 38.26
CA THR A 33 25.23 -7.04 37.11
C THR A 33 23.93 -6.27 37.15
N ALA A 34 23.94 -5.10 36.56
CA ALA A 34 22.68 -4.43 36.17
C ALA A 34 22.02 -5.38 35.18
N VAL A 35 21.09 -6.19 35.69
CA VAL A 35 20.08 -6.85 34.88
C VAL A 35 19.40 -5.73 34.16
N ILE A 36 19.80 -5.49 32.91
CA ILE A 36 19.00 -4.70 32.01
C ILE A 36 17.71 -5.51 31.85
N ALA A 37 16.75 -5.19 32.71
CA ALA A 37 15.38 -5.64 32.53
C ALA A 37 15.02 -5.16 31.11
N SER A 38 14.94 -6.10 30.18
CA SER A 38 14.36 -5.84 28.88
C SER A 38 12.96 -5.32 29.19
N ALA A 39 12.82 -4.01 29.16
CA ALA A 39 11.52 -3.40 29.20
C ALA A 39 10.78 -4.01 28.01
N ASN A 40 9.80 -4.85 28.32
CA ASN A 40 8.87 -5.38 27.34
C ASN A 40 8.02 -4.17 26.91
N THR A 41 8.60 -3.31 26.06
CA THR A 41 7.91 -2.15 25.52
C THR A 41 6.86 -2.70 24.59
N ALA A 42 5.62 -2.70 25.08
CA ALA A 42 4.47 -3.08 24.27
C ALA A 42 4.55 -2.29 22.95
N ILE A 43 4.49 -3.02 21.85
CA ILE A 43 4.53 -2.40 20.52
C ILE A 43 3.31 -1.48 20.41
N GLN A 44 3.58 -0.21 20.12
CA GLN A 44 2.51 0.77 19.91
C GLN A 44 2.01 0.62 18.47
N PRO A 45 0.72 0.41 18.26
CA PRO A 45 0.17 0.36 16.91
C PRO A 45 0.35 1.72 16.21
N ILE A 46 0.52 1.71 14.90
CA ILE A 46 0.74 2.91 14.08
C ILE A 46 -0.11 2.78 12.82
N VAL A 47 -0.67 3.90 12.36
CA VAL A 47 -1.26 4.07 11.04
C VAL A 47 -0.69 5.32 10.40
N ILE A 48 -0.21 5.20 9.18
CA ILE A 48 0.24 6.33 8.37
C ILE A 48 -0.35 6.25 6.96
N ALA A 49 -0.54 7.41 6.34
CA ALA A 49 -0.97 7.52 4.95
C ALA A 49 -0.12 8.56 4.21
N THR A 50 -0.06 8.46 2.89
CA THR A 50 0.78 9.32 2.04
C THR A 50 0.35 10.79 2.06
N TRP A 51 -0.90 11.08 2.44
CA TRP A 51 -1.42 12.44 2.58
C TRP A 51 -2.58 12.52 3.56
N LEU A 52 -3.15 13.72 3.73
CA LEU A 52 -4.15 13.99 4.76
C LEU A 52 -5.51 13.37 4.42
N VAL A 53 -5.78 12.19 4.94
CA VAL A 53 -7.02 11.42 4.82
C VAL A 53 -7.57 11.05 6.20
N PRO A 54 -8.06 12.03 6.99
CA PRO A 54 -8.34 11.83 8.41
C PRO A 54 -9.41 10.75 8.65
N ASN A 55 -10.40 10.63 7.78
CA ASN A 55 -11.45 9.61 7.95
C ASN A 55 -10.91 8.19 7.71
N ALA A 56 -10.03 8.02 6.72
CA ALA A 56 -9.40 6.74 6.41
C ALA A 56 -8.45 6.31 7.53
N THR A 57 -7.57 7.21 7.99
CA THR A 57 -6.65 6.91 9.10
C THR A 57 -7.38 6.69 10.41
N ALA A 58 -8.48 7.43 10.69
CA ALA A 58 -9.31 7.20 11.87
C ALA A 58 -9.97 5.82 11.83
N LYS A 59 -10.48 5.39 10.66
CA LYS A 59 -11.06 4.05 10.51
C LYS A 59 -10.02 2.94 10.69
N ALA A 60 -8.86 3.08 10.09
CA ALA A 60 -7.77 2.13 10.28
C ALA A 60 -7.32 2.06 11.76
N TRP A 61 -7.23 3.20 12.43
CA TRP A 61 -6.93 3.28 13.85
C TRP A 61 -7.99 2.61 14.71
N GLU A 62 -9.27 2.83 14.44
CA GLU A 62 -10.38 2.13 15.11
C GLU A 62 -10.24 0.61 15.04
N VAL A 63 -9.86 0.08 13.87
CA VAL A 63 -9.63 -1.36 13.69
C VAL A 63 -8.51 -1.87 14.62
N LEU A 64 -7.38 -1.16 14.66
CA LEU A 64 -6.26 -1.54 15.54
C LEU A 64 -6.62 -1.44 17.02
N GLN A 65 -7.32 -0.40 17.43
CA GLN A 65 -7.78 -0.23 18.82
C GLN A 65 -8.71 -1.36 19.28
N ASN A 66 -9.49 -1.92 18.36
CA ASN A 66 -10.38 -3.05 18.62
C ASN A 66 -9.67 -4.42 18.49
N GLY A 67 -8.34 -4.44 18.38
CA GLY A 67 -7.55 -5.66 18.29
C GLY A 67 -7.52 -6.32 16.91
N GLY A 68 -7.93 -5.59 15.86
CA GLY A 68 -7.81 -6.02 14.47
C GLY A 68 -6.36 -6.05 14.00
N THR A 69 -6.11 -6.73 12.88
CA THR A 69 -4.78 -6.85 12.29
C THR A 69 -4.40 -5.60 11.49
N ALA A 70 -3.10 -5.40 11.25
CA ALA A 70 -2.61 -4.37 10.36
C ALA A 70 -3.22 -4.47 8.95
N LEU A 71 -3.41 -5.69 8.45
CA LEU A 71 -4.04 -5.94 7.15
C LEU A 71 -5.50 -5.47 7.11
N ASP A 72 -6.28 -5.77 8.16
CA ASP A 72 -7.68 -5.32 8.26
C ASP A 72 -7.75 -3.79 8.37
N ALA A 73 -6.80 -3.18 9.08
CA ALA A 73 -6.74 -1.74 9.27
C ALA A 73 -6.51 -1.00 7.94
N VAL A 74 -5.51 -1.41 7.16
CA VAL A 74 -5.22 -0.75 5.88
C VAL A 74 -6.33 -0.97 4.85
N GLU A 75 -6.94 -2.16 4.82
CA GLU A 75 -8.10 -2.42 3.95
C GLU A 75 -9.27 -1.50 4.30
N GLN A 76 -9.72 -1.50 5.56
CA GLN A 76 -10.88 -0.74 5.98
C GLN A 76 -10.65 0.76 5.90
N GLY A 77 -9.42 1.23 6.17
CA GLY A 77 -9.04 2.61 5.96
C GLY A 77 -9.15 3.04 4.50
N CYS A 78 -8.57 2.28 3.58
CA CYS A 78 -8.64 2.57 2.15
C CYS A 78 -10.08 2.54 1.60
N MET A 79 -10.93 1.64 2.09
CA MET A 79 -12.34 1.57 1.69
C MET A 79 -13.11 2.87 1.95
N ILE A 80 -12.73 3.66 2.95
CA ILE A 80 -13.36 4.97 3.24
C ILE A 80 -13.16 5.92 2.07
N GLU A 81 -11.94 6.03 1.55
CA GLU A 81 -11.64 6.89 0.41
C GLU A 81 -12.22 6.34 -0.90
N GLU A 82 -12.24 5.03 -1.08
CA GLU A 82 -12.86 4.40 -2.25
C GLU A 82 -14.37 4.67 -2.34
N ALA A 83 -15.05 4.83 -1.21
CA ALA A 83 -16.48 5.13 -1.13
C ALA A 83 -16.80 6.62 -1.22
N ASP A 84 -15.84 7.52 -1.01
CA ASP A 84 -16.08 8.97 -1.02
C ASP A 84 -16.29 9.50 -2.44
N VAL A 85 -17.54 9.77 -2.77
CA VAL A 85 -17.93 10.33 -4.07
C VAL A 85 -17.39 11.74 -4.37
N LYS A 86 -16.78 12.39 -3.38
CA LYS A 86 -16.13 13.71 -3.54
C LYS A 86 -14.64 13.58 -3.82
N ASN A 87 -14.08 12.41 -3.61
CA ASN A 87 -12.68 12.15 -3.91
C ASN A 87 -12.52 11.91 -5.43
N PHE A 88 -11.79 12.81 -6.11
CA PHE A 88 -11.56 12.72 -7.54
C PHE A 88 -10.37 11.83 -7.94
N SER A 89 -9.63 11.32 -6.97
CA SER A 89 -8.38 10.60 -7.20
C SER A 89 -8.45 9.13 -6.80
N VAL A 90 -9.45 8.74 -5.98
CA VAL A 90 -9.58 7.38 -5.47
C VAL A 90 -11.03 6.91 -5.58
N GLY A 91 -11.25 5.69 -6.01
CA GLY A 91 -12.53 5.00 -5.91
C GLY A 91 -13.69 5.62 -6.70
N LYS A 92 -14.88 5.51 -6.11
CA LYS A 92 -16.13 6.01 -6.68
C LYS A 92 -16.14 7.54 -6.66
N GLY A 93 -16.16 8.15 -7.82
CA GLY A 93 -16.03 9.61 -7.95
C GLY A 93 -14.70 10.01 -8.59
N GLY A 94 -13.77 9.11 -8.72
CA GLY A 94 -12.52 9.33 -9.42
C GLY A 94 -12.74 9.92 -10.82
N LEU A 95 -11.79 10.73 -11.27
CA LEU A 95 -11.86 11.29 -12.63
C LEU A 95 -11.64 10.17 -13.67
N PRO A 96 -12.47 10.12 -14.72
CA PRO A 96 -12.43 9.05 -15.69
C PRO A 96 -11.19 9.15 -16.59
N ASP A 97 -10.96 8.10 -17.38
CA ASP A 97 -10.09 8.15 -18.54
C ASP A 97 -10.65 9.10 -19.62
N ARG A 98 -9.92 9.34 -20.70
CA ARG A 98 -10.34 10.22 -21.77
C ARG A 98 -11.62 9.76 -22.48
N ASP A 99 -11.96 8.48 -22.38
CA ASP A 99 -13.14 7.89 -23.01
C ASP A 99 -14.37 7.92 -22.07
N GLY A 100 -14.19 8.38 -20.83
CA GLY A 100 -15.25 8.58 -19.84
C GLY A 100 -15.46 7.42 -18.88
N ASN A 101 -14.52 6.49 -18.79
CA ASN A 101 -14.60 5.35 -17.88
C ASN A 101 -13.75 5.60 -16.63
N VAL A 102 -14.31 5.47 -15.44
CA VAL A 102 -13.53 5.42 -14.20
C VAL A 102 -12.92 4.02 -14.10
N THR A 103 -11.59 3.98 -13.98
CA THR A 103 -10.84 2.75 -13.83
C THR A 103 -10.02 2.80 -12.57
N LEU A 104 -10.09 1.74 -11.78
CA LEU A 104 -9.48 1.65 -10.45
C LEU A 104 -8.37 0.61 -10.44
N ASP A 105 -7.33 0.92 -9.68
CA ASP A 105 -6.16 0.08 -9.46
C ASP A 105 -5.89 -0.01 -7.96
N ALA A 106 -5.52 -1.20 -7.44
CA ALA A 106 -5.17 -1.36 -6.03
C ALA A 106 -4.20 -2.53 -5.82
N CYS A 107 -3.40 -2.44 -4.76
CA CYS A 107 -2.68 -3.58 -4.20
C CYS A 107 -2.70 -3.55 -2.67
N ILE A 108 -2.56 -4.72 -2.08
CA ILE A 108 -2.47 -4.94 -0.65
C ILE A 108 -1.41 -6.01 -0.38
N MET A 109 -0.66 -5.85 0.71
CA MET A 109 0.40 -6.77 1.08
C MET A 109 0.39 -7.02 2.58
N ASP A 110 0.52 -8.29 2.98
CA ASP A 110 0.54 -8.73 4.37
C ASP A 110 1.97 -8.87 4.93
N LYS A 111 2.05 -9.18 6.22
CA LYS A 111 3.29 -9.39 6.97
C LYS A 111 4.14 -10.57 6.47
N ASP A 112 3.53 -11.56 5.84
CA ASP A 112 4.19 -12.78 5.38
C ASP A 112 4.72 -12.64 3.95
N GLY A 113 4.57 -11.44 3.36
CA GLY A 113 4.98 -11.16 2.00
C GLY A 113 3.98 -11.60 0.93
N ASN A 114 2.79 -12.07 1.34
CA ASN A 114 1.72 -12.34 0.39
C ASN A 114 1.11 -11.02 -0.08
N TYR A 115 0.73 -10.96 -1.35
CA TYR A 115 0.09 -9.78 -1.89
C TYR A 115 -0.94 -10.11 -2.95
N GLY A 116 -1.87 -9.19 -3.13
CA GLY A 116 -2.83 -9.21 -4.21
C GLY A 116 -2.96 -7.85 -4.84
N ALA A 117 -3.21 -7.82 -6.14
CA ALA A 117 -3.43 -6.59 -6.88
C ALA A 117 -4.53 -6.75 -7.91
N VAL A 118 -5.21 -5.65 -8.18
CA VAL A 118 -6.16 -5.53 -9.29
C VAL A 118 -5.88 -4.27 -10.09
N MET A 119 -6.07 -4.36 -11.39
CA MET A 119 -5.78 -3.26 -12.32
C MET A 119 -6.93 -3.07 -13.30
N TYR A 120 -7.20 -1.80 -13.63
CA TYR A 120 -8.17 -1.45 -14.67
C TYR A 120 -9.58 -2.00 -14.40
N VAL A 121 -10.02 -1.96 -13.15
CA VAL A 121 -11.37 -2.37 -12.71
C VAL A 121 -12.35 -1.21 -12.87
N GLN A 122 -13.53 -1.44 -13.48
CA GLN A 122 -14.45 -0.35 -13.85
C GLN A 122 -15.77 -0.33 -13.08
N ASN A 123 -16.17 -1.41 -12.45
CA ASN A 123 -17.55 -1.54 -11.95
C ASN A 123 -17.63 -2.02 -10.50
N ILE A 124 -16.55 -1.94 -9.75
CA ILE A 124 -16.48 -2.33 -8.33
C ILE A 124 -15.87 -1.19 -7.54
N THR A 125 -16.55 -0.73 -6.51
CA THR A 125 -16.10 0.40 -5.67
C THR A 125 -14.90 0.03 -4.82
N HIS A 126 -14.97 -1.09 -4.07
CA HIS A 126 -13.92 -1.48 -3.13
C HIS A 126 -12.90 -2.42 -3.80
N VAL A 127 -12.02 -1.81 -4.60
CA VAL A 127 -10.98 -2.56 -5.31
C VAL A 127 -9.85 -3.03 -4.39
N ILE A 128 -9.64 -2.36 -3.25
CA ILE A 128 -8.69 -2.83 -2.24
C ILE A 128 -9.13 -4.17 -1.63
N SER A 129 -10.42 -4.33 -1.34
CA SER A 129 -10.96 -5.60 -0.86
C SER A 129 -10.94 -6.67 -1.95
N LEU A 130 -11.13 -6.28 -3.20
CA LEU A 130 -10.98 -7.21 -4.33
C LEU A 130 -9.54 -7.68 -4.48
N ALA A 131 -8.55 -6.79 -4.33
CA ALA A 131 -7.13 -7.14 -4.32
C ALA A 131 -6.81 -8.13 -3.19
N ARG A 132 -7.35 -7.90 -1.98
CA ARG A 132 -7.24 -8.86 -0.87
C ARG A 132 -7.85 -10.22 -1.20
N LYS A 133 -9.00 -10.27 -1.87
CA LYS A 133 -9.60 -11.53 -2.31
C LYS A 133 -8.75 -12.26 -3.35
N VAL A 134 -8.05 -11.54 -4.23
CA VAL A 134 -7.08 -12.15 -5.15
C VAL A 134 -5.99 -12.85 -4.35
N MET A 135 -5.40 -12.19 -3.36
CA MET A 135 -4.37 -12.73 -2.48
C MET A 135 -4.84 -13.97 -1.71
N GLU A 136 -6.03 -13.90 -1.09
CA GLU A 136 -6.51 -14.91 -0.16
C GLU A 136 -7.20 -16.11 -0.83
N LYS A 137 -7.75 -15.95 -2.03
CA LYS A 137 -8.68 -16.92 -2.64
C LYS A 137 -8.22 -17.46 -3.99
N THR A 138 -7.06 -17.04 -4.47
CA THR A 138 -6.53 -17.52 -5.76
C THR A 138 -5.04 -17.86 -5.64
N PRO A 139 -4.50 -18.69 -6.53
CA PRO A 139 -3.06 -18.89 -6.64
C PRO A 139 -2.35 -17.74 -7.40
N HIS A 140 -3.10 -16.71 -7.80
CA HIS A 140 -2.60 -15.58 -8.57
C HIS A 140 -2.36 -14.38 -7.66
N VAL A 141 -1.49 -13.51 -8.08
CA VAL A 141 -1.18 -12.27 -7.36
C VAL A 141 -1.82 -11.04 -8.02
N ILE A 142 -2.15 -11.08 -9.30
CA ILE A 142 -2.71 -9.94 -10.05
C ILE A 142 -3.82 -10.41 -10.97
N LEU A 143 -4.97 -9.72 -10.93
CA LEU A 143 -6.04 -9.84 -11.92
C LEU A 143 -6.34 -8.47 -12.54
N THR A 144 -6.74 -8.43 -13.81
CA THR A 144 -7.00 -7.17 -14.51
C THR A 144 -8.36 -7.12 -15.19
N GLY A 145 -8.92 -5.89 -15.32
CA GLY A 145 -10.09 -5.56 -16.12
C GLY A 145 -11.27 -6.49 -15.91
N LYS A 146 -11.87 -6.95 -17.00
CA LYS A 146 -13.05 -7.83 -16.96
C LYS A 146 -12.83 -9.16 -16.23
N GLY A 147 -11.61 -9.67 -16.22
CA GLY A 147 -11.24 -10.87 -15.46
C GLY A 147 -11.33 -10.64 -13.96
N ALA A 148 -10.79 -9.51 -13.48
CA ALA A 148 -10.89 -9.10 -12.08
C ALA A 148 -12.36 -8.83 -11.68
N GLU A 149 -13.14 -8.17 -12.54
CA GLU A 149 -14.57 -7.92 -12.27
C GLU A 149 -15.37 -9.22 -12.17
N LYS A 150 -15.15 -10.16 -13.10
CA LYS A 150 -15.82 -11.48 -13.06
C LYS A 150 -15.52 -12.19 -11.76
N PHE A 151 -14.26 -12.28 -11.39
CA PHE A 151 -13.86 -12.87 -10.10
C PHE A 151 -14.52 -12.13 -8.93
N GLY A 152 -14.54 -10.78 -8.95
CA GLY A 152 -15.21 -9.98 -7.93
C GLY A 152 -16.68 -10.33 -7.78
N TYR A 153 -17.44 -10.47 -8.87
CA TYR A 153 -18.85 -10.85 -8.81
C TYR A 153 -19.04 -12.27 -8.24
N GLU A 154 -18.15 -13.19 -8.56
CA GLU A 154 -18.13 -14.54 -7.96
C GLU A 154 -17.84 -14.49 -6.45
N GLN A 155 -17.10 -13.47 -5.97
CA GLN A 155 -16.83 -13.22 -4.54
C GLN A 155 -17.91 -12.36 -3.86
N GLY A 156 -18.99 -12.01 -4.55
CA GLY A 156 -20.13 -11.28 -3.99
C GLY A 156 -20.05 -9.75 -4.09
N PHE A 157 -19.04 -9.20 -4.78
CA PHE A 157 -19.02 -7.77 -5.07
C PHE A 157 -20.15 -7.37 -6.00
N LYS A 158 -20.66 -6.15 -5.81
CA LYS A 158 -21.76 -5.63 -6.63
C LYS A 158 -21.22 -4.83 -7.81
N LYS A 159 -21.95 -4.89 -8.91
CA LYS A 159 -21.70 -4.01 -10.04
C LYS A 159 -22.25 -2.62 -9.74
N GLU A 160 -21.38 -1.59 -9.82
CA GLU A 160 -21.72 -0.20 -9.55
C GLU A 160 -21.25 0.71 -10.69
N ASN A 161 -21.95 1.84 -10.88
CA ASN A 161 -21.44 2.90 -11.72
C ASN A 161 -20.54 3.81 -10.88
N LEU A 162 -19.28 3.92 -11.25
CA LEU A 162 -18.28 4.71 -10.54
C LEU A 162 -18.24 6.18 -10.99
N LEU A 163 -18.74 6.48 -12.20
CA LEU A 163 -18.76 7.84 -12.73
C LEU A 163 -19.88 8.66 -12.10
N THR A 164 -19.52 9.57 -11.20
CA THR A 164 -20.47 10.50 -10.58
C THR A 164 -20.82 11.65 -11.51
N GLU A 165 -21.91 12.38 -11.23
CA GLU A 165 -22.28 13.56 -12.02
C GLU A 165 -21.21 14.67 -11.95
N SER A 166 -20.51 14.82 -10.80
CA SER A 166 -19.40 15.76 -10.65
C SER A 166 -18.22 15.41 -11.56
N SER A 167 -17.77 14.15 -11.54
CA SER A 167 -16.67 13.66 -12.36
C SER A 167 -17.02 13.71 -13.86
N LYS A 168 -18.26 13.39 -14.20
CA LYS A 168 -18.78 13.49 -15.56
C LYS A 168 -18.79 14.94 -16.07
N LYS A 169 -19.18 15.90 -15.22
CA LYS A 169 -19.14 17.33 -15.54
C LYS A 169 -17.70 17.81 -15.77
N ALA A 170 -16.78 17.42 -14.90
CA ALA A 170 -15.37 17.73 -15.02
C ALA A 170 -14.76 17.17 -16.33
N TRP A 171 -15.06 15.91 -16.64
CA TRP A 171 -14.64 15.26 -17.89
C TRP A 171 -15.17 15.95 -19.13
N LYS A 172 -16.47 16.33 -19.18
CA LYS A 172 -17.04 17.08 -20.31
C LYS A 172 -16.33 18.41 -20.49
N LYS A 173 -16.08 19.16 -19.41
CA LYS A 173 -15.35 20.43 -19.46
C LYS A 173 -13.92 20.24 -19.99
N TRP A 174 -13.22 19.19 -19.51
CA TRP A 174 -11.88 18.87 -20.00
C TRP A 174 -11.89 18.60 -21.50
N LYS A 175 -12.87 17.88 -22.04
CA LYS A 175 -12.98 17.58 -23.48
C LYS A 175 -13.11 18.82 -24.37
N GLU A 176 -13.69 19.91 -23.87
CA GLU A 176 -13.85 21.16 -24.63
C GLU A 176 -12.50 21.83 -24.92
N THR A 177 -11.52 21.68 -24.05
CA THR A 177 -10.24 22.40 -24.12
C THR A 177 -9.04 21.46 -24.27
N SER A 178 -9.25 20.15 -24.25
CA SER A 178 -8.16 19.18 -24.20
C SER A 178 -7.35 19.16 -25.47
N GLN A 179 -6.08 19.53 -25.36
CA GLN A 179 -5.04 19.14 -26.31
C GLN A 179 -4.16 18.12 -25.59
N TYR A 180 -4.42 16.83 -25.83
CA TYR A 180 -3.57 15.79 -25.28
C TYR A 180 -2.17 15.89 -25.90
N LYS A 181 -1.24 16.45 -25.12
CA LYS A 181 0.18 16.47 -25.47
C LYS A 181 0.88 15.43 -24.61
N PRO A 182 1.64 14.52 -25.20
CA PRO A 182 2.47 13.62 -24.41
C PRO A 182 3.55 14.42 -23.68
N ILE A 183 3.39 14.59 -22.38
CA ILE A 183 4.41 15.15 -21.50
C ILE A 183 5.01 13.96 -20.78
N ILE A 184 6.30 13.73 -20.99
CA ILE A 184 7.00 12.59 -20.42
C ILE A 184 7.17 12.80 -18.91
N ASN A 185 6.72 11.83 -18.10
CA ASN A 185 6.91 11.76 -16.64
C ASN A 185 6.35 12.92 -15.80
N ILE A 186 5.30 13.61 -16.28
CA ILE A 186 4.53 14.52 -15.42
C ILE A 186 3.16 13.90 -15.18
N GLU A 187 3.02 13.24 -14.06
CA GLU A 187 1.76 12.66 -13.62
C GLU A 187 1.34 13.36 -12.31
N ASN A 188 0.32 14.19 -12.39
CA ASN A 188 -0.33 14.75 -11.20
C ASN A 188 -1.54 13.86 -10.88
N HIS A 189 -1.37 12.92 -9.98
CA HIS A 189 -2.45 12.11 -9.47
C HIS A 189 -2.24 11.84 -7.99
N ASP A 190 -3.33 11.84 -7.27
CA ASP A 190 -3.33 11.50 -5.85
C ASP A 190 -3.74 10.04 -5.70
N THR A 191 -2.90 9.27 -5.05
CA THR A 191 -3.12 7.88 -4.71
C THR A 191 -3.05 7.76 -3.20
N ILE A 192 -3.96 7.06 -2.56
CA ILE A 192 -3.76 6.74 -1.16
C ILE A 192 -2.87 5.50 -1.03
N GLY A 193 -1.74 5.68 -0.37
CA GLY A 193 -0.94 4.62 0.20
C GLY A 193 -1.10 4.63 1.72
N MET A 194 -1.33 3.49 2.34
CA MET A 194 -1.50 3.35 3.78
C MET A 194 -0.65 2.20 4.31
N LEU A 195 0.01 2.45 5.44
CA LEU A 195 0.74 1.44 6.20
C LEU A 195 0.17 1.36 7.62
N ALA A 196 0.16 0.17 8.18
CA ALA A 196 -0.20 -0.05 9.58
C ALA A 196 0.75 -1.04 10.25
N ILE A 197 0.95 -0.83 11.56
CA ILE A 197 1.60 -1.76 12.47
C ILE A 197 0.57 -2.08 13.56
N ASP A 198 0.30 -3.34 13.83
CA ASP A 198 -0.60 -3.75 14.89
C ASP A 198 0.12 -3.99 16.23
N THR A 199 -0.62 -4.36 17.27
CA THR A 199 -0.09 -4.61 18.62
C THR A 199 0.85 -5.80 18.71
N LYS A 200 0.92 -6.65 17.68
CA LYS A 200 1.87 -7.76 17.58
C LYS A 200 3.17 -7.35 16.89
N GLY A 201 3.20 -6.16 16.28
CA GLY A 201 4.30 -5.68 15.46
C GLY A 201 4.21 -6.11 14.00
N ASP A 202 3.11 -6.74 13.60
CA ASP A 202 2.88 -7.15 12.24
C ASP A 202 2.60 -5.92 11.36
N ILE A 203 3.27 -5.84 10.20
CA ILE A 203 3.17 -4.73 9.26
C ILE A 203 2.35 -5.16 8.05
N SER A 204 1.45 -4.31 7.62
CA SER A 204 0.73 -4.47 6.35
C SER A 204 0.57 -3.14 5.65
N GLY A 205 0.35 -3.18 4.35
CA GLY A 205 0.15 -1.98 3.54
C GLY A 205 -0.86 -2.17 2.42
N ALA A 206 -1.39 -1.05 1.97
CA ALA A 206 -2.36 -0.97 0.90
C ALA A 206 -2.12 0.27 0.05
N CYS A 207 -2.42 0.17 -1.23
CA CYS A 207 -2.38 1.30 -2.17
C CYS A 207 -3.58 1.22 -3.10
N THR A 208 -4.34 2.31 -3.24
CA THR A 208 -5.53 2.36 -4.11
C THR A 208 -5.70 3.72 -4.78
N THR A 209 -6.18 3.72 -6.01
CA THR A 209 -6.27 4.92 -6.85
C THR A 209 -7.29 4.76 -7.98
N SER A 210 -7.77 5.90 -8.51
CA SER A 210 -8.37 5.96 -9.85
C SER A 210 -7.35 6.34 -10.94
N GLY A 211 -6.09 6.48 -10.57
CA GLY A 211 -4.99 6.85 -11.48
C GLY A 211 -5.07 8.28 -12.02
N LEU A 212 -4.26 8.56 -13.03
CA LEU A 212 -4.19 9.87 -13.68
C LEU A 212 -5.53 10.26 -14.30
N ALA A 213 -5.97 11.49 -14.04
CA ALA A 213 -7.19 12.04 -14.66
C ALA A 213 -7.06 12.10 -16.18
N TYR A 214 -8.11 11.66 -16.88
CA TYR A 214 -8.20 11.68 -18.34
C TYR A 214 -7.11 10.91 -19.07
N LYS A 215 -6.55 9.91 -18.38
CA LYS A 215 -5.53 9.00 -18.91
C LYS A 215 -5.98 8.27 -20.17
N MET A 216 -5.05 7.72 -20.90
CA MET A 216 -5.38 6.78 -21.98
C MET A 216 -6.06 5.52 -21.41
N ALA A 217 -7.03 4.98 -22.14
CA ALA A 217 -7.62 3.68 -21.80
C ALA A 217 -6.52 2.62 -21.70
N GLY A 218 -6.54 1.86 -20.61
CA GLY A 218 -5.51 0.83 -20.32
C GLY A 218 -4.27 1.33 -19.57
N ARG A 219 -4.11 2.64 -19.34
CA ARG A 219 -3.00 3.15 -18.52
C ARG A 219 -3.17 2.69 -17.06
N VAL A 220 -2.12 2.09 -16.54
CA VAL A 220 -1.94 1.75 -15.13
C VAL A 220 -0.69 2.47 -14.63
N GLY A 221 -0.71 3.03 -13.43
CA GLY A 221 0.44 3.67 -12.79
C GLY A 221 1.22 2.69 -11.90
N ASP A 222 1.96 3.25 -10.96
CA ASP A 222 2.78 2.55 -9.99
C ASP A 222 1.97 1.89 -8.86
N SER A 223 0.83 2.47 -8.52
CA SER A 223 0.03 2.16 -7.32
C SER A 223 -0.29 0.68 -7.11
N PRO A 224 -0.68 -0.12 -8.12
CA PRO A 224 -0.99 -1.53 -7.92
C PRO A 224 0.23 -2.46 -8.00
N ILE A 225 1.44 -1.92 -8.11
CA ILE A 225 2.66 -2.69 -8.38
C ILE A 225 3.50 -2.79 -7.12
N ILE A 226 3.65 -4.01 -6.60
CA ILE A 226 4.53 -4.29 -5.47
C ILE A 226 6.00 -4.04 -5.88
N GLY A 227 6.70 -3.30 -5.01
CA GLY A 227 8.06 -2.81 -5.29
C GLY A 227 8.10 -1.46 -6.00
N SER A 228 6.93 -0.90 -6.36
CA SER A 228 6.79 0.45 -6.92
C SER A 228 5.91 1.31 -6.00
N GLY A 229 4.60 1.12 -5.98
CA GLY A 229 3.69 1.88 -5.10
C GLY A 229 3.65 1.38 -3.65
N LEU A 230 3.97 0.12 -3.41
CA LEU A 230 3.91 -0.51 -2.09
C LEU A 230 4.97 -1.61 -1.95
N PHE A 231 5.59 -1.70 -0.78
CA PHE A 231 6.39 -2.85 -0.38
C PHE A 231 6.37 -3.05 1.14
N ILE A 232 6.24 -4.30 1.59
CA ILE A 232 6.26 -4.69 3.00
C ILE A 232 7.31 -5.79 3.20
N ASP A 233 8.12 -5.62 4.25
CA ASP A 233 8.99 -6.65 4.81
C ASP A 233 8.85 -6.57 6.33
N ASN A 234 8.27 -7.60 6.94
CA ASN A 234 7.92 -7.59 8.38
C ASN A 234 9.15 -7.55 9.31
N GLU A 235 10.34 -7.91 8.80
CA GLU A 235 11.60 -7.86 9.56
C GLU A 235 12.27 -6.48 9.46
N ILE A 236 11.95 -5.69 8.41
CA ILE A 236 12.64 -4.44 8.10
C ILE A 236 11.72 -3.23 8.19
N GLY A 237 10.54 -3.31 7.58
CA GLY A 237 9.58 -2.21 7.54
C GLY A 237 8.71 -2.18 6.30
N GLY A 238 7.92 -1.14 6.15
CA GLY A 238 7.05 -0.92 5.00
C GLY A 238 7.32 0.40 4.32
N ALA A 239 7.07 0.45 3.01
CA ALA A 239 7.13 1.67 2.22
C ALA A 239 5.94 1.76 1.26
N THR A 240 5.38 2.94 1.11
CA THR A 240 4.42 3.27 0.06
C THR A 240 4.77 4.63 -0.51
N ALA A 241 4.68 4.76 -1.82
CA ALA A 241 4.98 5.98 -2.54
C ALA A 241 3.84 6.31 -3.50
N THR A 242 3.49 7.58 -3.57
CA THR A 242 2.43 8.13 -4.44
C THR A 242 2.90 9.47 -4.99
N GLY A 243 2.61 9.78 -6.25
CA GLY A 243 3.02 11.03 -6.85
C GLY A 243 2.69 11.16 -8.31
#